data_6764f6387bd6665d6fc68f8900ddff41
#
_entry.id   6764f6387bd6665d6fc68f8900ddff41
#
_cell.length_a   1.000
_cell.length_b   1.000
_cell.length_c   1.000
_cell.angle_alpha   90.00
_cell.angle_beta   90.00
_cell.angle_gamma   90.00
#
_symmetry.space_group_name_H-M   'P 1'
#
loop_
_entity.id
_entity.type
_entity.pdbx_description
1 polymer ?
#
loop_
_entity_poly.entity_id
_entity_poly.type
_entity_poly.pdbx_seq_one_letter_code
_entity_poly.pdbx_strand_id
1 'polypeptide(L)'
;MFNWFQRLLPHTGDFFGLFEAHAATLVAASNALRALVADGGARNAEIEEIHRREHEADDIIRDVLRTVRKTFLTPFDRGAITSLIAAMDDAIDEMQSTARAIDLYELDSFEPEMKQMATMIADASQLIADALPLMRRVSRNGVEIHVLTERVVNLEGEADVVHAAGLKRAFQNCAPDQPMTFIVAREIYKHLERVTDALEDVANEIDGIVIDHA
;
A
#
# COMPACT_ATOMS: atom_id res chain seq x y z
N MET A 1 27.04 33.75 11.74
CA MET A 1 27.16 33.41 13.17
C MET A 1 26.02 32.47 13.65
N PHE A 2 25.37 31.73 12.72
CA PHE A 2 24.23 30.85 13.07
C PHE A 2 24.51 29.33 12.94
N ASN A 3 25.68 28.92 12.41
CA ASN A 3 25.98 27.51 12.15
C ASN A 3 26.29 26.64 13.38
N TRP A 4 26.51 27.21 14.56
CA TRP A 4 26.80 26.40 15.74
C TRP A 4 25.52 25.93 16.45
N PHE A 5 24.43 26.69 16.35
CA PHE A 5 23.11 26.30 16.87
C PHE A 5 22.54 25.08 16.15
N GLN A 6 22.79 24.95 14.84
CA GLN A 6 22.37 23.78 14.05
C GLN A 6 23.09 22.48 14.48
N ARG A 7 24.28 22.58 15.12
CA ARG A 7 24.99 21.41 15.68
C ARG A 7 24.53 20.98 17.06
N LEU A 8 23.70 21.79 17.72
CA LEU A 8 23.11 21.49 19.03
C LEU A 8 21.68 20.97 18.94
N LEU A 9 21.05 21.09 17.76
CA LEU A 9 19.78 20.44 17.53
C LEU A 9 20.04 18.93 17.42
N PRO A 10 19.33 18.09 18.20
CA PRO A 10 19.36 16.64 18.02
C PRO A 10 19.07 16.34 16.56
N HIS A 11 19.77 15.36 15.99
CA HIS A 11 19.48 14.90 14.64
C HIS A 11 17.97 14.66 14.54
N THR A 12 17.29 15.42 13.69
CA THR A 12 15.92 15.11 13.28
C THR A 12 15.97 13.71 12.70
N GLY A 13 15.24 12.75 13.30
CA GLY A 13 15.16 11.40 12.76
C GLY A 13 14.85 11.47 11.27
N ASP A 14 15.44 10.62 10.48
CA ASP A 14 15.19 10.60 9.02
C ASP A 14 13.81 9.95 8.74
N PHE A 15 12.73 10.67 9.09
CA PHE A 15 11.37 10.23 8.83
C PHE A 15 11.11 9.96 7.35
N PHE A 16 11.63 10.83 6.49
CA PHE A 16 11.46 10.67 5.04
C PHE A 16 12.14 9.42 4.53
N GLY A 17 13.36 9.12 4.99
CA GLY A 17 14.04 7.89 4.62
C GLY A 17 13.30 6.64 5.11
N LEU A 18 12.65 6.69 6.28
CA LEU A 18 11.81 5.60 6.77
C LEU A 18 10.52 5.44 5.95
N PHE A 19 9.86 6.52 5.57
CA PHE A 19 8.69 6.45 4.68
C PHE A 19 9.06 5.90 3.29
N GLU A 20 10.16 6.38 2.71
CA GLU A 20 10.67 5.89 1.42
C GLU A 20 11.03 4.39 1.49
N ALA A 21 11.64 3.95 2.61
CA ALA A 21 11.94 2.53 2.83
C ALA A 21 10.67 1.68 2.95
N HIS A 22 9.65 2.16 3.70
CA HIS A 22 8.37 1.46 3.80
C HIS A 22 7.65 1.41 2.43
N ALA A 23 7.64 2.50 1.66
CA ALA A 23 7.07 2.48 0.32
C ALA A 23 7.76 1.47 -0.62
N ALA A 24 9.07 1.28 -0.46
CA ALA A 24 9.78 0.24 -1.22
C ALA A 24 9.28 -1.18 -0.86
N THR A 25 8.87 -1.42 0.40
CA THR A 25 8.24 -2.71 0.78
C THR A 25 6.86 -2.86 0.15
N LEU A 26 6.04 -1.80 0.11
CA LEU A 26 4.74 -1.80 -0.59
C LEU A 26 4.90 -2.14 -2.08
N VAL A 27 5.84 -1.48 -2.77
CA VAL A 27 6.10 -1.74 -4.20
C VAL A 27 6.57 -3.18 -4.42
N ALA A 28 7.43 -3.71 -3.56
CA ALA A 28 7.91 -5.08 -3.69
C ALA A 28 6.79 -6.10 -3.41
N ALA A 29 5.98 -5.90 -2.36
CA ALA A 29 4.86 -6.77 -2.02
C ALA A 29 3.78 -6.75 -3.09
N SER A 30 3.42 -5.58 -3.62
CA SER A 30 2.40 -5.45 -4.68
C SER A 30 2.85 -6.09 -6.00
N ASN A 31 4.14 -5.99 -6.35
CA ASN A 31 4.69 -6.70 -7.50
C ASN A 31 4.69 -8.23 -7.31
N ALA A 32 4.99 -8.72 -6.11
CA ALA A 32 4.88 -10.14 -5.78
C ALA A 32 3.41 -10.60 -5.82
N LEU A 33 2.45 -9.80 -5.33
CA LEU A 33 1.03 -10.09 -5.43
C LEU A 33 0.56 -10.16 -6.89
N ARG A 34 1.01 -9.23 -7.74
CA ARG A 34 0.73 -9.27 -9.18
C ARG A 34 1.32 -10.51 -9.84
N ALA A 35 2.52 -10.91 -9.48
CA ALA A 35 3.15 -12.14 -9.98
C ALA A 35 2.45 -13.39 -9.47
N LEU A 36 1.97 -13.39 -8.22
CA LEU A 36 1.23 -14.49 -7.60
C LEU A 36 -0.06 -14.83 -8.35
N VAL A 37 -0.79 -13.81 -8.83
CA VAL A 37 -2.04 -14.00 -9.57
C VAL A 37 -1.82 -14.15 -11.09
N ALA A 38 -0.60 -14.00 -11.58
CA ALA A 38 -0.26 -14.23 -12.98
C ALA A 38 -0.22 -15.73 -13.34
N ASP A 39 -0.45 -16.05 -14.62
CA ASP A 39 -0.38 -17.42 -15.08
C ASP A 39 1.06 -17.96 -15.02
N GLY A 40 1.24 -19.13 -14.41
CA GLY A 40 2.55 -19.79 -14.35
C GLY A 40 3.52 -19.19 -13.32
N GLY A 41 3.05 -18.39 -12.38
CA GLY A 41 3.85 -17.84 -11.29
C GLY A 41 4.41 -18.88 -10.34
N ALA A 42 5.52 -18.57 -9.66
CA ALA A 42 6.12 -19.40 -8.61
C ALA A 42 5.42 -19.14 -7.27
N ARG A 43 4.16 -19.59 -7.12
CA ARG A 43 3.26 -19.33 -6.00
C ARG A 43 3.95 -19.22 -4.64
N ASN A 44 4.67 -20.25 -4.22
CA ASN A 44 5.29 -20.28 -2.89
C ASN A 44 6.36 -19.17 -2.73
N ALA A 45 7.13 -18.88 -3.78
CA ALA A 45 8.15 -17.85 -3.74
C ALA A 45 7.53 -16.44 -3.63
N GLU A 46 6.42 -16.18 -4.32
CA GLU A 46 5.71 -14.91 -4.26
C GLU A 46 5.03 -14.69 -2.91
N ILE A 47 4.42 -15.73 -2.33
CA ILE A 47 3.85 -15.69 -0.99
C ILE A 47 4.93 -15.41 0.06
N GLU A 48 6.07 -16.09 0.00
CA GLU A 48 7.22 -15.86 0.89
C GLU A 48 7.77 -14.44 0.75
N GLU A 49 7.82 -13.91 -0.48
CA GLU A 49 8.26 -12.54 -0.72
C GLU A 49 7.31 -11.52 -0.06
N ILE A 50 5.98 -11.68 -0.20
CA ILE A 50 5.00 -10.81 0.44
C ILE A 50 5.16 -10.86 1.97
N HIS A 51 5.26 -12.04 2.56
CA HIS A 51 5.49 -12.19 4.00
C HIS A 51 6.79 -11.52 4.46
N ARG A 52 7.86 -11.67 3.69
CA ARG A 52 9.15 -11.05 4.01
C ARG A 52 9.06 -9.53 3.99
N ARG A 53 8.32 -8.95 3.02
CA ARG A 53 8.15 -7.50 2.89
C ARG A 53 7.28 -6.91 4.00
N GLU A 54 6.23 -7.61 4.42
CA GLU A 54 5.44 -7.19 5.57
C GLU A 54 6.29 -7.20 6.86
N HIS A 55 7.06 -8.23 7.15
CA HIS A 55 7.96 -8.24 8.30
C HIS A 55 9.00 -7.09 8.27
N GLU A 56 9.51 -6.74 7.08
CA GLU A 56 10.40 -5.59 6.89
C GLU A 56 9.66 -4.27 7.17
N ALA A 57 8.42 -4.12 6.69
CA ALA A 57 7.56 -2.97 6.96
C ALA A 57 7.26 -2.82 8.46
N ASP A 58 6.96 -3.92 9.15
CA ASP A 58 6.73 -4.04 10.57
C ASP A 58 7.93 -3.53 11.41
N ASP A 59 9.15 -3.78 10.96
CA ASP A 59 10.36 -3.24 11.60
C ASP A 59 10.46 -1.72 11.37
N ILE A 60 10.11 -1.25 10.18
CA ILE A 60 10.17 0.18 9.83
C ILE A 60 9.12 0.98 10.62
N ILE A 61 7.86 0.52 10.72
CA ILE A 61 6.85 1.24 11.52
C ILE A 61 7.28 1.34 12.99
N ARG A 62 7.85 0.28 13.56
CA ARG A 62 8.39 0.32 14.95
C ARG A 62 9.50 1.37 15.09
N ASP A 63 10.34 1.55 14.08
CA ASP A 63 11.39 2.55 14.09
C ASP A 63 10.84 3.98 13.92
N VAL A 64 9.81 4.19 13.07
CA VAL A 64 9.10 5.47 12.96
C VAL A 64 8.50 5.86 14.31
N LEU A 65 7.73 4.98 14.94
CA LEU A 65 7.06 5.24 16.21
C LEU A 65 8.06 5.50 17.35
N ARG A 66 9.21 4.80 17.34
CA ARG A 66 10.31 5.05 18.29
C ARG A 66 10.93 6.42 18.04
N THR A 67 11.13 6.80 16.78
CA THR A 67 11.74 8.07 16.37
C THR A 67 10.83 9.23 16.72
N VAL A 68 9.51 9.14 16.49
CA VAL A 68 8.51 10.15 16.90
C VAL A 68 8.60 10.43 18.40
N ARG A 69 8.71 9.38 19.25
CA ARG A 69 8.79 9.54 20.72
C ARG A 69 10.07 10.21 21.19
N LYS A 70 11.19 10.05 20.47
CA LYS A 70 12.51 10.55 20.84
C LYS A 70 12.85 11.91 20.26
N THR A 71 12.20 12.28 19.16
CA THR A 71 12.51 13.51 18.42
C THR A 71 11.73 14.69 19.00
N PHE A 72 12.44 15.76 19.36
CA PHE A 72 11.81 16.97 19.91
C PHE A 72 11.08 17.76 18.84
N LEU A 73 11.65 17.90 17.65
CA LEU A 73 11.09 18.62 16.51
C LEU A 73 10.90 17.65 15.34
N THR A 74 9.65 17.41 14.94
CA THR A 74 9.27 16.56 13.80
C THR A 74 9.02 17.41 12.56
N PRO A 75 9.19 16.86 11.33
CA PRO A 75 8.94 17.62 10.10
C PRO A 75 7.47 17.97 9.88
N PHE A 76 6.55 17.15 10.40
CA PHE A 76 5.10 17.32 10.37
C PHE A 76 4.54 17.11 11.78
N ASP A 77 3.23 17.34 11.94
CA ASP A 77 2.54 16.96 13.15
C ASP A 77 2.76 15.47 13.47
N ARG A 78 2.91 15.15 14.76
CA ARG A 78 3.17 13.75 15.17
C ARG A 78 2.01 12.83 14.86
N GLY A 79 0.78 13.37 14.92
CA GLY A 79 -0.43 12.65 14.52
C GLY A 79 -0.35 12.29 13.05
N ALA A 80 -0.08 13.26 12.17
CA ALA A 80 0.05 13.04 10.74
C ALA A 80 1.14 12.00 10.39
N ILE A 81 2.31 12.05 11.06
CA ILE A 81 3.37 11.05 10.87
C ILE A 81 2.89 9.65 11.26
N THR A 82 2.17 9.53 12.40
CA THR A 82 1.70 8.23 12.87
C THR A 82 0.53 7.69 12.05
N SER A 83 -0.37 8.55 11.58
CA SER A 83 -1.46 8.16 10.68
C SER A 83 -0.92 7.68 9.32
N LEU A 84 0.00 8.42 8.72
CA LEU A 84 0.58 8.04 7.44
C LEU A 84 1.28 6.67 7.51
N ILE A 85 2.14 6.46 8.52
CA ILE A 85 2.84 5.17 8.60
C ILE A 85 1.90 4.02 8.97
N ALA A 86 0.82 4.26 9.73
CA ALA A 86 -0.20 3.26 10.01
C ALA A 86 -0.99 2.88 8.76
N ALA A 87 -1.42 3.85 7.95
CA ALA A 87 -2.09 3.58 6.68
C ALA A 87 -1.19 2.79 5.71
N MET A 88 0.11 3.11 5.66
CA MET A 88 1.08 2.35 4.85
C MET A 88 1.24 0.90 5.34
N ASP A 89 1.19 0.67 6.64
CA ASP A 89 1.27 -0.64 7.27
C ASP A 89 -0.01 -1.45 6.99
N ASP A 90 -1.19 -0.84 7.15
CA ASP A 90 -2.47 -1.45 6.82
C ASP A 90 -2.52 -1.94 5.36
N ALA A 91 -1.95 -1.19 4.42
CA ALA A 91 -1.91 -1.58 3.02
C ALA A 91 -1.06 -2.85 2.76
N ILE A 92 0.11 -2.99 3.41
CA ILE A 92 0.92 -4.20 3.24
C ILE A 92 0.32 -5.39 3.99
N ASP A 93 -0.34 -5.17 5.13
CA ASP A 93 -1.06 -6.19 5.88
C ASP A 93 -2.21 -6.79 5.06
N GLU A 94 -2.96 -5.97 4.32
CA GLU A 94 -4.00 -6.47 3.42
C GLU A 94 -3.41 -7.23 2.21
N MET A 95 -2.23 -6.86 1.70
CA MET A 95 -1.52 -7.68 0.70
C MET A 95 -1.12 -9.04 1.26
N GLN A 96 -0.60 -9.10 2.49
CA GLN A 96 -0.27 -10.35 3.16
C GLN A 96 -1.53 -11.20 3.42
N SER A 97 -2.63 -10.56 3.86
CA SER A 97 -3.91 -11.24 4.07
C SER A 97 -4.46 -11.86 2.78
N THR A 98 -4.30 -11.15 1.65
CA THR A 98 -4.64 -11.66 0.31
C THR A 98 -3.80 -12.89 -0.04
N ALA A 99 -2.48 -12.83 0.16
CA ALA A 99 -1.59 -13.95 -0.11
C ALA A 99 -1.92 -15.17 0.76
N ARG A 100 -2.22 -14.96 2.05
CA ARG A 100 -2.66 -16.04 2.97
C ARG A 100 -3.98 -16.68 2.54
N ALA A 101 -4.94 -15.89 2.05
CA ALA A 101 -6.20 -16.42 1.54
C ALA A 101 -5.99 -17.26 0.27
N ILE A 102 -5.14 -16.81 -0.65
CA ILE A 102 -4.76 -17.56 -1.86
C ILE A 102 -4.10 -18.89 -1.47
N ASP A 103 -3.21 -18.88 -0.48
CA ASP A 103 -2.55 -20.09 0.02
C ASP A 103 -3.53 -21.04 0.70
N LEU A 104 -4.35 -20.52 1.60
CA LEU A 104 -5.35 -21.31 2.35
C LEU A 104 -6.32 -22.07 1.44
N TYR A 105 -6.75 -21.43 0.34
CA TYR A 105 -7.68 -22.04 -0.61
C TYR A 105 -6.97 -22.79 -1.75
N GLU A 106 -5.64 -22.87 -1.72
CA GLU A 106 -4.80 -23.57 -2.72
C GLU A 106 -5.12 -23.15 -4.16
N LEU A 107 -5.32 -21.83 -4.41
CA LEU A 107 -5.72 -21.33 -5.71
C LEU A 107 -4.55 -21.31 -6.70
N ASP A 108 -4.75 -21.93 -7.87
CA ASP A 108 -3.76 -22.02 -8.94
C ASP A 108 -4.17 -21.22 -10.21
N SER A 109 -5.39 -20.71 -10.24
CA SER A 109 -5.91 -19.94 -11.38
C SER A 109 -6.74 -18.76 -10.90
N PHE A 110 -6.62 -17.65 -11.62
CA PHE A 110 -7.24 -16.37 -11.26
C PHE A 110 -8.01 -15.80 -12.44
N GLU A 111 -9.15 -15.19 -12.16
CA GLU A 111 -9.97 -14.51 -13.16
C GLU A 111 -9.25 -13.27 -13.70
N PRO A 112 -9.54 -12.86 -14.96
CA PRO A 112 -8.89 -11.69 -15.56
C PRO A 112 -9.04 -10.41 -14.71
N GLU A 113 -10.17 -10.23 -14.05
CA GLU A 113 -10.44 -9.08 -13.19
C GLU A 113 -9.54 -9.09 -11.93
N MET A 114 -9.27 -10.24 -11.33
CA MET A 114 -8.33 -10.34 -10.20
C MET A 114 -6.91 -9.92 -10.62
N LYS A 115 -6.48 -10.35 -11.81
CA LYS A 115 -5.18 -9.96 -12.38
C LYS A 115 -5.11 -8.47 -12.68
N GLN A 116 -6.23 -7.88 -13.16
CA GLN A 116 -6.34 -6.46 -13.41
C GLN A 116 -6.25 -5.67 -12.10
N MET A 117 -6.98 -6.06 -11.05
CA MET A 117 -6.91 -5.42 -9.73
C MET A 117 -5.49 -5.50 -9.15
N ALA A 118 -4.82 -6.65 -9.22
CA ALA A 118 -3.44 -6.76 -8.76
C ALA A 118 -2.45 -5.87 -9.54
N THR A 119 -2.73 -5.59 -10.82
CA THR A 119 -1.96 -4.63 -11.60
C THR A 119 -2.20 -3.20 -11.11
N MET A 120 -3.46 -2.83 -10.85
CA MET A 120 -3.82 -1.51 -10.31
C MET A 120 -3.21 -1.28 -8.92
N ILE A 121 -3.18 -2.31 -8.07
CA ILE A 121 -2.50 -2.28 -6.76
C ILE A 121 -1.00 -1.99 -6.92
N ALA A 122 -0.34 -2.63 -7.88
CA ALA A 122 1.09 -2.38 -8.13
C ALA A 122 1.34 -0.96 -8.66
N ASP A 123 0.48 -0.45 -9.54
CA ASP A 123 0.56 0.90 -10.08
C ASP A 123 0.30 1.94 -8.97
N ALA A 124 -0.69 1.75 -8.11
CA ALA A 124 -0.98 2.63 -6.97
C ALA A 124 0.19 2.65 -5.96
N SER A 125 0.76 1.49 -5.63
CA SER A 125 1.93 1.40 -4.77
C SER A 125 3.14 2.16 -5.32
N GLN A 126 3.35 2.12 -6.64
CA GLN A 126 4.41 2.89 -7.29
C GLN A 126 4.15 4.40 -7.22
N LEU A 127 2.92 4.86 -7.44
CA LEU A 127 2.56 6.28 -7.31
C LEU A 127 2.81 6.82 -5.90
N ILE A 128 2.49 6.03 -4.87
CA ILE A 128 2.81 6.38 -3.47
C ILE A 128 4.33 6.49 -3.28
N ALA A 129 5.09 5.52 -3.79
CA ALA A 129 6.55 5.55 -3.69
C ALA A 129 7.18 6.74 -4.43
N ASP A 130 6.56 7.21 -5.52
CA ASP A 130 7.00 8.39 -6.25
C ASP A 130 6.63 9.71 -5.52
N ALA A 131 5.52 9.73 -4.78
CA ALA A 131 5.07 10.90 -4.03
C ALA A 131 5.90 11.18 -2.76
N LEU A 132 6.30 10.15 -2.03
CA LEU A 132 6.94 10.30 -0.72
C LEU A 132 8.26 11.09 -0.73
N PRO A 133 9.20 10.92 -1.68
CA PRO A 133 10.41 11.75 -1.75
C PRO A 133 10.12 13.23 -1.95
N LEU A 134 9.01 13.58 -2.61
CA LEU A 134 8.59 14.95 -2.85
C LEU A 134 8.17 15.66 -1.55
N MET A 135 7.73 14.93 -0.54
CA MET A 135 7.32 15.44 0.75
C MET A 135 8.46 16.09 1.54
N ARG A 136 9.73 15.83 1.19
CA ARG A 136 10.90 16.55 1.76
C ARG A 136 10.82 18.07 1.51
N ARG A 137 10.04 18.50 0.53
CA ARG A 137 9.80 19.91 0.17
C ARG A 137 8.32 20.13 -0.17
N VAL A 138 7.44 19.74 0.75
CA VAL A 138 5.98 19.73 0.56
C VAL A 138 5.46 21.07 0.04
N SER A 139 5.86 22.20 0.62
CA SER A 139 5.42 23.56 0.20
C SER A 139 5.83 23.93 -1.23
N ARG A 140 6.81 23.25 -1.81
CA ARG A 140 7.22 23.47 -3.22
C ARG A 140 6.56 22.46 -4.17
N ASN A 141 6.41 21.22 -3.71
CA ASN A 141 6.01 20.09 -4.55
C ASN A 141 4.53 19.72 -4.36
N GLY A 142 3.76 20.47 -3.56
CA GLY A 142 2.38 20.10 -3.18
C GLY A 142 1.48 19.78 -4.38
N VAL A 143 1.57 20.55 -5.48
CA VAL A 143 0.80 20.29 -6.71
C VAL A 143 1.19 18.96 -7.36
N GLU A 144 2.49 18.63 -7.41
CA GLU A 144 2.98 17.39 -7.99
C GLU A 144 2.59 16.18 -7.14
N ILE A 145 2.66 16.31 -5.81
CA ILE A 145 2.20 15.29 -4.86
C ILE A 145 0.71 15.03 -5.07
N HIS A 146 -0.11 16.10 -5.08
CA HIS A 146 -1.56 15.98 -5.27
C HIS A 146 -1.93 15.29 -6.59
N VAL A 147 -1.22 15.54 -7.68
CA VAL A 147 -1.45 14.83 -8.96
C VAL A 147 -1.19 13.32 -8.82
N LEU A 148 -0.19 12.92 -8.03
CA LEU A 148 0.11 11.49 -7.80
C LEU A 148 -0.94 10.84 -6.90
N THR A 149 -1.33 11.51 -5.80
CA THR A 149 -2.36 10.99 -4.88
C THR A 149 -3.73 10.91 -5.54
N GLU A 150 -4.14 11.92 -6.32
CA GLU A 150 -5.38 11.90 -7.10
C GLU A 150 -5.42 10.71 -8.09
N ARG A 151 -4.28 10.34 -8.67
CA ARG A 151 -4.20 9.15 -9.52
C ARG A 151 -4.40 7.85 -8.74
N VAL A 152 -3.95 7.76 -7.47
CA VAL A 152 -4.21 6.61 -6.61
C VAL A 152 -5.71 6.49 -6.33
N VAL A 153 -6.36 7.59 -5.95
CA VAL A 153 -7.82 7.65 -5.72
C VAL A 153 -8.60 7.24 -6.97
N ASN A 154 -8.17 7.70 -8.16
CA ASN A 154 -8.82 7.30 -9.41
C ASN A 154 -8.64 5.79 -9.71
N LEU A 155 -7.47 5.21 -9.37
CA LEU A 155 -7.23 3.76 -9.54
C LEU A 155 -8.12 2.93 -8.61
N GLU A 156 -8.39 3.40 -7.38
CA GLU A 156 -9.35 2.75 -6.47
C GLU A 156 -10.75 2.72 -7.11
N GLY A 157 -11.28 3.88 -7.57
CA GLY A 157 -12.58 3.94 -8.23
C GLY A 157 -12.68 3.05 -9.50
N GLU A 158 -11.58 2.92 -10.26
CA GLU A 158 -11.51 1.99 -11.38
C GLU A 158 -11.49 0.52 -10.89
N ALA A 159 -10.79 0.22 -9.80
CA ALA A 159 -10.72 -1.12 -9.22
C ALA A 159 -12.09 -1.57 -8.68
N ASP A 160 -12.88 -0.68 -8.11
CA ASP A 160 -14.26 -0.93 -7.68
C ASP A 160 -15.15 -1.39 -8.85
N VAL A 161 -15.02 -0.73 -10.00
CA VAL A 161 -15.76 -1.15 -11.21
C VAL A 161 -15.33 -2.54 -11.67
N VAL A 162 -14.03 -2.83 -11.64
CA VAL A 162 -13.46 -4.14 -11.99
C VAL A 162 -13.91 -5.21 -10.99
N HIS A 163 -13.87 -4.92 -9.69
CA HIS A 163 -14.36 -5.77 -8.60
C HIS A 163 -15.82 -6.17 -8.82
N ALA A 164 -16.70 -5.18 -9.04
CA ALA A 164 -18.13 -5.44 -9.28
C ALA A 164 -18.36 -6.31 -10.53
N ALA A 165 -17.61 -6.08 -11.62
CA ALA A 165 -17.67 -6.87 -12.84
C ALA A 165 -17.19 -8.32 -12.61
N GLY A 166 -16.10 -8.49 -11.88
CA GLY A 166 -15.54 -9.80 -11.50
C GLY A 166 -16.50 -10.61 -10.63
N LEU A 167 -17.06 -10.01 -9.59
CA LEU A 167 -18.07 -10.67 -8.74
C LEU A 167 -19.28 -11.14 -9.54
N LYS A 168 -19.77 -10.30 -10.47
CA LYS A 168 -20.88 -10.67 -11.34
C LYS A 168 -20.53 -11.84 -12.25
N ARG A 169 -19.32 -11.84 -12.83
CA ARG A 169 -18.81 -12.93 -13.68
C ARG A 169 -18.69 -14.22 -12.86
N ALA A 170 -18.06 -14.17 -11.70
CA ALA A 170 -17.88 -15.31 -10.80
C ALA A 170 -19.24 -15.95 -10.44
N PHE A 171 -20.23 -15.11 -10.12
CA PHE A 171 -21.58 -15.58 -9.82
C PHE A 171 -22.27 -16.23 -11.01
N GLN A 172 -22.16 -15.64 -12.20
CA GLN A 172 -22.78 -16.15 -13.42
C GLN A 172 -22.16 -17.47 -13.91
N ASN A 173 -20.85 -17.65 -13.69
CA ASN A 173 -20.10 -18.85 -14.09
C ASN A 173 -20.14 -19.96 -13.04
N CYS A 174 -20.66 -19.67 -11.84
CA CYS A 174 -20.72 -20.64 -10.76
C CYS A 174 -21.72 -21.77 -11.10
N ALA A 175 -21.23 -23.00 -11.16
CA ALA A 175 -22.08 -24.15 -11.36
C ALA A 175 -22.97 -24.39 -10.12
N PRO A 176 -24.26 -24.79 -10.30
CA PRO A 176 -25.18 -24.96 -9.18
C PRO A 176 -24.76 -26.00 -8.14
N ASP A 177 -23.91 -26.95 -8.53
CA ASP A 177 -23.35 -28.00 -7.67
C ASP A 177 -21.99 -27.64 -7.03
N GLN A 178 -21.45 -26.45 -7.35
CA GLN A 178 -20.15 -25.98 -6.86
C GLN A 178 -20.21 -24.58 -6.23
N PRO A 179 -21.12 -24.29 -5.29
CA PRO A 179 -21.29 -22.93 -4.74
C PRO A 179 -20.03 -22.42 -4.00
N MET A 180 -19.16 -23.30 -3.52
CA MET A 180 -17.91 -22.93 -2.86
C MET A 180 -16.95 -22.20 -3.78
N THR A 181 -16.98 -22.46 -5.08
CA THR A 181 -16.15 -21.74 -6.07
C THR A 181 -16.45 -20.25 -6.07
N PHE A 182 -17.74 -19.87 -6.05
CA PHE A 182 -18.12 -18.46 -5.94
C PHE A 182 -17.75 -17.85 -4.57
N ILE A 183 -17.93 -18.60 -3.47
CA ILE A 183 -17.60 -18.11 -2.14
C ILE A 183 -16.11 -17.79 -2.03
N VAL A 184 -15.25 -18.69 -2.53
CA VAL A 184 -13.79 -18.49 -2.54
C VAL A 184 -13.41 -17.30 -3.45
N ALA A 185 -13.95 -17.25 -4.68
CA ALA A 185 -13.68 -16.15 -5.60
C ALA A 185 -14.07 -14.80 -4.96
N ARG A 186 -15.27 -14.72 -4.35
CA ARG A 186 -15.74 -13.53 -3.64
C ARG A 186 -14.80 -13.12 -2.51
N GLU A 187 -14.24 -14.07 -1.76
CA GLU A 187 -13.31 -13.75 -0.68
C GLU A 187 -12.01 -13.14 -1.22
N ILE A 188 -11.47 -13.69 -2.32
CA ILE A 188 -10.27 -13.11 -2.96
C ILE A 188 -10.56 -11.71 -3.51
N TYR A 189 -11.68 -11.50 -4.20
CA TYR A 189 -12.08 -10.17 -4.66
C TYR A 189 -12.16 -9.14 -3.53
N LYS A 190 -12.76 -9.53 -2.40
CA LYS A 190 -12.85 -8.68 -1.21
C LYS A 190 -11.46 -8.35 -0.62
N HIS A 191 -10.52 -9.29 -0.63
CA HIS A 191 -9.16 -9.01 -0.18
C HIS A 191 -8.45 -8.03 -1.12
N LEU A 192 -8.58 -8.20 -2.44
CA LEU A 192 -7.99 -7.28 -3.42
C LEU A 192 -8.59 -5.87 -3.32
N GLU A 193 -9.88 -5.72 -3.11
CA GLU A 193 -10.54 -4.43 -2.88
C GLU A 193 -10.01 -3.75 -1.62
N ARG A 194 -9.87 -4.46 -0.51
CA ARG A 194 -9.29 -3.89 0.71
C ARG A 194 -7.85 -3.37 0.53
N VAL A 195 -7.07 -3.99 -0.34
CA VAL A 195 -5.73 -3.47 -0.66
C VAL A 195 -5.83 -2.14 -1.41
N THR A 196 -6.76 -2.01 -2.38
CA THR A 196 -6.96 -0.74 -3.11
C THR A 196 -7.46 0.37 -2.19
N ASP A 197 -8.42 0.07 -1.31
CA ASP A 197 -8.92 1.00 -0.29
C ASP A 197 -7.80 1.48 0.65
N ALA A 198 -6.98 0.55 1.15
CA ALA A 198 -5.88 0.90 2.04
C ALA A 198 -4.81 1.77 1.34
N LEU A 199 -4.55 1.56 0.04
CA LEU A 199 -3.66 2.43 -0.74
C LEU A 199 -4.28 3.82 -0.98
N GLU A 200 -5.61 3.93 -1.15
CA GLU A 200 -6.31 5.21 -1.17
C GLU A 200 -6.17 5.93 0.17
N ASP A 201 -6.31 5.24 1.29
CA ASP A 201 -6.10 5.82 2.62
C ASP A 201 -4.69 6.40 2.77
N VAL A 202 -3.65 5.73 2.27
CA VAL A 202 -2.28 6.29 2.22
C VAL A 202 -2.24 7.59 1.42
N ALA A 203 -2.88 7.63 0.25
CA ALA A 203 -2.91 8.83 -0.59
C ALA A 203 -3.64 9.99 0.11
N ASN A 204 -4.73 9.70 0.81
CA ASN A 204 -5.49 10.68 1.60
C ASN A 204 -4.68 11.24 2.76
N GLU A 205 -3.89 10.42 3.47
CA GLU A 205 -2.99 10.88 4.53
C GLU A 205 -1.86 11.77 3.98
N ILE A 206 -1.30 11.44 2.81
CA ILE A 206 -0.31 12.27 2.13
C ILE A 206 -0.92 13.64 1.76
N ASP A 207 -2.11 13.66 1.16
CA ASP A 207 -2.81 14.89 0.78
C ASP A 207 -3.18 15.74 2.00
N GLY A 208 -3.58 15.13 3.11
CA GLY A 208 -3.82 15.83 4.37
C GLY A 208 -2.58 16.60 4.83
N ILE A 209 -1.40 15.98 4.77
CA ILE A 209 -0.13 16.65 5.09
C ILE A 209 0.17 17.78 4.11
N VAL A 210 -0.12 17.60 2.81
CA VAL A 210 0.09 18.66 1.81
C VAL A 210 -0.79 19.89 2.10
N ILE A 211 -2.08 19.68 2.42
CA ILE A 211 -3.04 20.75 2.73
C ILE A 211 -2.60 21.54 3.96
N ASP A 212 -2.10 20.89 4.99
CA ASP A 212 -1.65 21.53 6.23
C ASP A 212 -0.38 22.37 6.04
N HIS A 213 0.35 22.19 4.93
CA HIS A 213 1.63 22.86 4.66
C HIS A 213 1.64 23.69 3.38
N ALA A 214 0.46 23.87 2.73
CA ALA A 214 0.29 24.65 1.49
C ALA A 214 0.34 26.18 1.70
#